data_78c869280b42e469143b38a11123e00a
#
_entry.id   78c869280b42e469143b38a11123e00a
#
_cell.length_a   1.000
_cell.length_b   1.000
_cell.length_c   1.000
_cell.angle_alpha   90.00
_cell.angle_beta   90.00
_cell.angle_gamma   90.00
#
_symmetry.space_group_name_H-M   'P 1'
#
loop_
_entity.id
_entity.type
_entity.pdbx_description
1 polymer ?
#
loop_
_entity_poly.entity_id
_entity_poly.type
_entity_poly.pdbx_seq_one_letter_code
_entity_poly.pdbx_strand_id
1 'polypeptide(L)'
;VLGCGIYLPARIVSNDELARSVETTDEWIVQRTGIRERHIAAPGEMTSDLALNAARAALANAHAEAGSIDLIVLATSTPDQTFPATAVSVQAGLGITRGAAFDLQAVCSGFIYALQVTDALLRNGTYKRALVIGAETFSRILDWSDRTTCVLFGDGAGALVLEAQPQPGTREDRGILTTHLRADGRHRAKLYVDGGPSSTQSVGHLRMEGREVFKHAVAMITDVIEDAFKATGYSADDIDWFVPHQANKRIIDGSAHKLGIAPEKVVITVDRHGNTSAASIPLALFDAVSDRRIRRGNLILLEAMGGGFTWGSALLRW
;
A
#
# COMPACT_ATOMS: atom_id res chain seq x y z
N VAL A 1 1.22 16.38 3.98
CA VAL A 1 0.63 15.80 2.76
C VAL A 1 -0.06 16.91 1.97
N LEU A 2 0.30 17.10 0.70
CA LEU A 2 -0.32 18.12 -0.17
C LEU A 2 -1.52 17.55 -0.92
N GLY A 3 -1.41 16.33 -1.44
CA GLY A 3 -2.46 15.68 -2.20
C GLY A 3 -2.22 14.19 -2.40
N CYS A 4 -3.22 13.50 -2.92
CA CYS A 4 -3.20 12.08 -3.23
C CYS A 4 -3.84 11.81 -4.60
N GLY A 5 -3.50 10.69 -5.22
CA GLY A 5 -4.05 10.27 -6.49
C GLY A 5 -3.92 8.76 -6.67
N ILE A 6 -4.75 8.21 -7.53
CA ILE A 6 -4.77 6.77 -7.80
C ILE A 6 -4.89 6.46 -9.28
N TYR A 7 -4.58 5.21 -9.61
CA TYR A 7 -4.97 4.60 -10.86
C TYR A 7 -5.35 3.13 -10.64
N LEU A 8 -6.46 2.74 -11.22
CA LEU A 8 -6.92 1.37 -11.29
C LEU A 8 -7.06 0.95 -12.76
N PRO A 9 -6.54 -0.21 -13.17
CA PRO A 9 -6.76 -0.74 -14.51
C PRO A 9 -8.24 -0.82 -14.87
N ALA A 10 -8.57 -0.62 -16.15
CA ALA A 10 -9.96 -0.56 -16.60
C ALA A 10 -10.70 -1.92 -16.49
N ARG A 11 -9.97 -3.04 -16.59
CA ARG A 11 -10.55 -4.38 -16.54
C ARG A 11 -10.89 -4.76 -15.08
N ILE A 12 -12.17 -4.96 -14.84
CA ILE A 12 -12.69 -5.51 -13.57
C ILE A 12 -12.97 -6.99 -13.77
N VAL A 13 -12.51 -7.81 -12.83
CA VAL A 13 -12.74 -9.26 -12.79
C VAL A 13 -13.56 -9.58 -11.55
N SER A 14 -14.78 -10.09 -11.73
CA SER A 14 -15.68 -10.52 -10.68
C SER A 14 -15.32 -11.91 -10.16
N ASN A 15 -15.88 -12.29 -9.00
CA ASN A 15 -15.77 -13.64 -8.49
C ASN A 15 -16.42 -14.68 -9.42
N ASP A 16 -17.54 -14.32 -10.07
CA ASP A 16 -18.21 -15.20 -11.05
C ASP A 16 -17.35 -15.46 -12.29
N GLU A 17 -16.54 -14.46 -12.72
CA GLU A 17 -15.59 -14.67 -13.82
C GLU A 17 -14.49 -15.65 -13.39
N LEU A 18 -13.93 -15.51 -12.18
CA LEU A 18 -12.94 -16.44 -11.65
C LEU A 18 -13.47 -17.86 -11.49
N ALA A 19 -14.71 -18.02 -11.08
CA ALA A 19 -15.36 -19.31 -10.93
C ALA A 19 -15.47 -20.12 -12.24
N ARG A 20 -15.25 -19.49 -13.40
CA ARG A 20 -15.18 -20.19 -14.70
C ARG A 20 -13.83 -20.87 -14.95
N SER A 21 -12.78 -20.46 -14.26
CA SER A 21 -11.41 -20.93 -14.48
C SER A 21 -10.85 -21.74 -13.30
N VAL A 22 -11.38 -21.55 -12.11
CA VAL A 22 -10.92 -22.25 -10.90
C VAL A 22 -12.12 -22.67 -10.04
N GLU A 23 -12.01 -23.77 -9.36
CA GLU A 23 -13.10 -24.34 -8.51
C GLU A 23 -13.37 -23.45 -7.30
N THR A 24 -14.28 -22.47 -7.43
CA THR A 24 -14.68 -21.52 -6.39
C THR A 24 -16.10 -21.02 -6.64
N THR A 25 -16.64 -20.18 -5.72
CA THR A 25 -17.92 -19.47 -5.88
C THR A 25 -17.79 -18.06 -5.29
N ASP A 26 -18.66 -17.13 -5.71
CA ASP A 26 -18.72 -15.79 -5.11
C ASP A 26 -18.91 -15.87 -3.58
N GLU A 27 -19.83 -16.68 -3.11
CA GLU A 27 -20.08 -16.88 -1.68
C GLU A 27 -18.83 -17.34 -0.94
N TRP A 28 -18.10 -18.32 -1.50
CA TRP A 28 -16.89 -18.86 -0.88
C TRP A 28 -15.80 -17.77 -0.74
N ILE A 29 -15.60 -16.94 -1.76
CA ILE A 29 -14.62 -15.85 -1.75
C ILE A 29 -15.06 -14.77 -0.77
N VAL A 30 -16.29 -14.27 -0.87
CA VAL A 30 -16.81 -13.18 -0.02
C VAL A 30 -16.78 -13.54 1.46
N GLN A 31 -17.24 -14.73 1.84
CA GLN A 31 -17.23 -15.18 3.23
C GLN A 31 -15.82 -15.22 3.85
N ARG A 32 -14.80 -15.53 3.05
CA ARG A 32 -13.43 -15.69 3.54
C ARG A 32 -12.60 -14.42 3.46
N THR A 33 -12.91 -13.55 2.51
CA THR A 33 -12.04 -12.43 2.15
C THR A 33 -12.73 -11.08 2.16
N GLY A 34 -14.03 -11.05 1.95
CA GLY A 34 -14.81 -9.85 1.70
C GLY A 34 -14.69 -9.33 0.25
N ILE A 35 -13.87 -9.96 -0.60
CA ILE A 35 -13.59 -9.51 -1.97
C ILE A 35 -14.72 -9.90 -2.90
N ARG A 36 -15.22 -8.97 -3.72
CA ARG A 36 -16.22 -9.18 -4.76
C ARG A 36 -15.63 -9.05 -6.16
N GLU A 37 -14.69 -8.14 -6.32
CA GLU A 37 -14.04 -7.86 -7.59
C GLU A 37 -12.61 -7.34 -7.40
N ARG A 38 -11.85 -7.33 -8.47
CA ARG A 38 -10.49 -6.78 -8.53
C ARG A 38 -10.22 -6.21 -9.91
N HIS A 39 -9.30 -5.26 -9.97
CA HIS A 39 -8.81 -4.70 -11.23
C HIS A 39 -7.59 -5.48 -11.69
N ILE A 40 -7.46 -5.71 -12.99
CA ILE A 40 -6.35 -6.44 -13.61
C ILE A 40 -5.78 -5.62 -14.75
N ALA A 41 -4.47 -5.39 -14.72
CA ALA A 41 -3.74 -4.66 -15.75
C ALA A 41 -3.86 -5.34 -17.12
N ALA A 42 -4.06 -4.55 -18.16
CA ALA A 42 -4.14 -5.02 -19.52
C ALA A 42 -2.78 -5.61 -20.00
N PRO A 43 -2.77 -6.48 -21.03
CA PRO A 43 -1.52 -6.88 -21.66
C PRO A 43 -0.71 -5.65 -22.10
N GLY A 44 0.56 -5.58 -21.68
CA GLY A 44 1.44 -4.44 -21.98
C GLY A 44 1.31 -3.25 -21.03
N GLU A 45 0.31 -3.19 -20.18
CA GLU A 45 0.19 -2.17 -19.13
C GLU A 45 1.09 -2.53 -17.94
N MET A 46 2.16 -1.78 -17.74
CA MET A 46 3.21 -2.07 -16.76
C MET A 46 2.96 -1.39 -15.41
N THR A 47 3.67 -1.82 -14.38
CA THR A 47 3.61 -1.19 -13.05
C THR A 47 3.98 0.30 -13.11
N SER A 48 4.95 0.67 -13.96
CA SER A 48 5.30 2.08 -14.17
C SER A 48 4.16 2.89 -14.79
N ASP A 49 3.34 2.31 -15.66
CA ASP A 49 2.17 2.99 -16.25
C ASP A 49 1.13 3.30 -15.19
N LEU A 50 0.83 2.32 -14.32
CA LEU A 50 -0.09 2.50 -13.21
C LEU A 50 0.44 3.59 -12.26
N ALA A 51 1.72 3.49 -11.88
CA ALA A 51 2.39 4.43 -10.99
C ALA A 51 2.43 5.85 -11.56
N LEU A 52 2.72 6.01 -12.86
CA LEU A 52 2.76 7.29 -13.54
C LEU A 52 1.38 7.97 -13.55
N ASN A 53 0.32 7.22 -13.82
CA ASN A 53 -1.03 7.74 -13.83
C ASN A 53 -1.48 8.16 -12.41
N ALA A 54 -1.18 7.36 -11.38
CA ALA A 54 -1.43 7.72 -9.99
C ALA A 54 -0.64 8.97 -9.56
N ALA A 55 0.64 9.07 -9.98
CA ALA A 55 1.48 10.24 -9.70
C ALA A 55 0.92 11.51 -10.35
N ARG A 56 0.50 11.46 -11.62
CA ARG A 56 -0.15 12.59 -12.31
C ARG A 56 -1.43 13.04 -11.59
N ALA A 57 -2.26 12.09 -11.18
CA ALA A 57 -3.47 12.37 -10.40
C ALA A 57 -3.14 13.03 -9.06
N ALA A 58 -2.11 12.53 -8.35
CA ALA A 58 -1.67 13.11 -7.07
C ALA A 58 -1.12 14.53 -7.23
N LEU A 59 -0.32 14.79 -8.26
CA LEU A 59 0.19 16.13 -8.57
C LEU A 59 -0.94 17.11 -8.91
N ALA A 60 -1.91 16.69 -9.72
CA ALA A 60 -3.09 17.50 -10.03
C ALA A 60 -3.89 17.83 -8.78
N ASN A 61 -4.14 16.87 -7.91
CA ASN A 61 -4.84 17.05 -6.63
C ASN A 61 -4.07 17.96 -5.66
N ALA A 62 -2.74 17.88 -5.66
CA ALA A 62 -1.86 18.72 -4.85
C ALA A 62 -1.66 20.14 -5.43
N HIS A 63 -2.17 20.43 -6.64
CA HIS A 63 -1.84 21.64 -7.41
C HIS A 63 -0.32 21.87 -7.51
N ALA A 64 0.44 20.79 -7.72
CA ALA A 64 1.90 20.81 -7.76
C ALA A 64 2.42 20.50 -9.16
N GLU A 65 3.40 21.29 -9.62
CA GLU A 65 4.10 21.05 -10.88
C GLU A 65 5.06 19.87 -10.75
N ALA A 66 5.12 19.00 -11.76
CA ALA A 66 6.03 17.86 -11.76
C ALA A 66 7.49 18.25 -11.54
N GLY A 67 7.94 19.35 -12.15
CA GLY A 67 9.30 19.90 -11.99
C GLY A 67 9.66 20.36 -10.57
N SER A 68 8.68 20.43 -9.65
CA SER A 68 8.91 20.75 -8.25
C SER A 68 9.26 19.52 -7.39
N ILE A 69 9.10 18.31 -7.93
CA ILE A 69 9.44 17.06 -7.25
C ILE A 69 10.94 16.82 -7.36
N ASP A 70 11.58 16.58 -6.24
CA ASP A 70 13.02 16.27 -6.14
C ASP A 70 13.31 14.87 -5.56
N LEU A 71 12.25 14.12 -5.18
CA LEU A 71 12.36 12.74 -4.70
C LEU A 71 11.16 11.91 -5.15
N ILE A 72 11.42 10.72 -5.70
CA ILE A 72 10.39 9.71 -5.98
C ILE A 72 10.78 8.41 -5.27
N VAL A 73 9.94 7.95 -4.36
CA VAL A 73 10.08 6.65 -3.69
C VAL A 73 8.88 5.78 -4.05
N LEU A 74 9.15 4.68 -4.74
CA LEU A 74 8.12 3.77 -5.22
C LEU A 74 8.25 2.42 -4.54
N ALA A 75 7.18 1.98 -3.86
CA ALA A 75 7.08 0.65 -3.27
C ALA A 75 6.41 -0.30 -4.26
N THR A 76 7.12 -1.36 -4.64
CA THR A 76 6.60 -2.41 -5.51
C THR A 76 7.31 -3.75 -5.28
N SER A 77 6.57 -4.83 -5.48
CA SER A 77 7.09 -6.21 -5.57
C SER A 77 7.03 -6.74 -7.00
N THR A 78 6.46 -5.94 -7.90
CA THR A 78 6.27 -6.26 -9.32
C THR A 78 6.85 -5.17 -10.22
N PRO A 79 8.18 -4.89 -10.11
CA PRO A 79 8.83 -3.90 -10.95
C PRO A 79 8.74 -4.31 -12.43
N ASP A 80 8.77 -3.34 -13.33
CA ASP A 80 8.74 -3.61 -14.79
C ASP A 80 9.85 -4.56 -15.21
N GLN A 81 11.01 -4.43 -14.60
CA GLN A 81 12.23 -5.21 -14.88
C GLN A 81 13.17 -5.20 -13.67
N THR A 82 14.19 -6.04 -13.69
CA THR A 82 15.18 -6.11 -12.60
C THR A 82 15.89 -4.78 -12.35
N PHE A 83 16.20 -4.04 -13.40
CA PHE A 83 16.70 -2.66 -13.40
C PHE A 83 16.51 -2.05 -14.81
N PRO A 84 16.41 -0.71 -14.95
CA PRO A 84 16.40 0.30 -13.89
C PRO A 84 15.16 0.20 -13.00
N ALA A 85 15.17 0.95 -11.88
CA ALA A 85 14.02 1.04 -10.97
C ALA A 85 12.76 1.56 -11.69
N THR A 86 11.59 1.07 -11.31
CA THR A 86 10.28 1.52 -11.84
C THR A 86 10.07 3.02 -11.59
N ALA A 87 10.54 3.53 -10.45
CA ALA A 87 10.51 4.96 -10.12
C ALA A 87 11.25 5.84 -11.16
N VAL A 88 12.31 5.33 -11.79
CA VAL A 88 13.05 6.05 -12.85
C VAL A 88 12.18 6.17 -14.10
N SER A 89 11.40 5.16 -14.44
CA SER A 89 10.42 5.21 -15.54
C SER A 89 9.33 6.26 -15.25
N VAL A 90 8.83 6.31 -14.02
CA VAL A 90 7.87 7.34 -13.58
C VAL A 90 8.49 8.74 -13.66
N GLN A 91 9.73 8.92 -13.21
CA GLN A 91 10.46 10.19 -13.30
C GLN A 91 10.56 10.68 -14.74
N ALA A 92 10.96 9.79 -15.67
CA ALA A 92 11.03 10.09 -17.09
C ALA A 92 9.66 10.43 -17.70
N GLY A 93 8.62 9.67 -17.36
CA GLY A 93 7.24 9.90 -17.80
C GLY A 93 6.63 11.21 -17.29
N LEU A 94 7.12 11.74 -16.17
CA LEU A 94 6.77 13.06 -15.63
C LEU A 94 7.64 14.20 -16.21
N GLY A 95 8.66 13.90 -16.99
CA GLY A 95 9.60 14.90 -17.53
C GLY A 95 10.55 15.50 -16.48
N ILE A 96 10.76 14.81 -15.36
CA ILE A 96 11.65 15.26 -14.29
C ILE A 96 13.07 14.83 -14.63
N THR A 97 14.02 15.78 -14.66
CA THR A 97 15.40 15.54 -15.06
C THR A 97 16.42 15.66 -13.93
N ARG A 98 15.96 15.86 -12.70
CA ARG A 98 16.79 16.02 -11.49
C ARG A 98 16.12 15.41 -10.28
N GLY A 99 16.84 15.34 -9.17
CA GLY A 99 16.36 14.67 -7.95
C GLY A 99 16.67 13.18 -7.96
N ALA A 100 16.20 12.46 -6.96
CA ALA A 100 16.40 11.03 -6.83
C ALA A 100 15.09 10.26 -7.12
N ALA A 101 15.23 9.08 -7.73
CA ALA A 101 14.14 8.16 -7.95
C ALA A 101 14.63 6.72 -7.71
N PHE A 102 13.95 5.98 -6.86
CA PHE A 102 14.30 4.59 -6.55
C PHE A 102 13.09 3.79 -6.06
N ASP A 103 13.17 2.48 -6.27
CA ASP A 103 12.19 1.52 -5.74
C ASP A 103 12.65 1.00 -4.39
N LEU A 104 11.68 0.60 -3.56
CA LEU A 104 11.91 -0.24 -2.40
C LEU A 104 10.92 -1.40 -2.35
N GLN A 105 11.30 -2.47 -1.68
CA GLN A 105 10.46 -3.66 -1.57
C GLN A 105 10.28 -4.06 -0.09
N ALA A 106 9.02 -4.07 0.34
CA ALA A 106 8.58 -4.68 1.60
C ALA A 106 7.16 -5.26 1.42
N VAL A 107 6.83 -5.69 0.21
CA VAL A 107 5.55 -6.29 -0.20
C VAL A 107 4.37 -5.42 0.26
N CYS A 108 3.38 -6.00 0.95
CA CYS A 108 2.18 -5.28 1.40
C CYS A 108 2.48 -4.12 2.37
N SER A 109 3.56 -4.19 3.16
CA SER A 109 4.01 -3.09 4.02
C SER A 109 4.86 -2.04 3.29
N GLY A 110 5.13 -2.24 2.00
CA GLY A 110 6.02 -1.38 1.20
C GLY A 110 5.66 0.10 1.26
N PHE A 111 4.37 0.44 1.23
CA PHE A 111 3.96 1.84 1.29
C PHE A 111 4.30 2.51 2.64
N ILE A 112 4.17 1.80 3.76
CA ILE A 112 4.58 2.32 5.08
C ILE A 112 6.10 2.50 5.15
N TYR A 113 6.86 1.55 4.58
CA TYR A 113 8.32 1.66 4.45
C TYR A 113 8.70 2.87 3.60
N ALA A 114 8.01 3.09 2.47
CA ALA A 114 8.23 4.24 1.60
C ALA A 114 7.92 5.56 2.31
N LEU A 115 6.85 5.62 3.10
CA LEU A 115 6.52 6.80 3.91
C LEU A 115 7.64 7.11 4.92
N GLN A 116 8.15 6.11 5.66
CA GLN A 116 9.22 6.34 6.63
C GLN A 116 10.52 6.80 5.98
N VAL A 117 10.94 6.16 4.90
CA VAL A 117 12.16 6.55 4.17
C VAL A 117 12.03 7.97 3.64
N THR A 118 10.90 8.30 3.04
CA THR A 118 10.63 9.64 2.51
C THR A 118 10.59 10.70 3.61
N ASP A 119 9.88 10.43 4.71
CA ASP A 119 9.80 11.35 5.86
C ASP A 119 11.21 11.65 6.43
N ALA A 120 12.05 10.62 6.58
CA ALA A 120 13.43 10.80 7.04
C ALA A 120 14.27 11.66 6.08
N LEU A 121 14.14 11.44 4.77
CA LEU A 121 14.85 12.20 3.75
C LEU A 121 14.36 13.66 3.64
N LEU A 122 13.07 13.90 3.84
CA LEU A 122 12.51 15.25 3.88
C LEU A 122 12.91 15.99 5.17
N ARG A 123 12.85 15.33 6.32
CA ARG A 123 13.20 15.92 7.63
C ARG A 123 14.67 16.30 7.73
N ASN A 124 15.58 15.56 7.11
CA ASN A 124 17.01 15.90 7.12
C ASN A 124 17.35 17.05 6.16
N GLY A 125 16.40 17.57 5.38
CA GLY A 125 16.57 18.71 4.49
C GLY A 125 17.24 18.40 3.16
N THR A 126 17.52 17.12 2.85
CA THR A 126 18.12 16.73 1.56
C THR A 126 17.17 16.99 0.39
N TYR A 127 15.87 16.71 0.60
CA TYR A 127 14.81 16.94 -0.38
C TYR A 127 13.70 17.80 0.21
N LYS A 128 12.94 18.47 -0.66
CA LYS A 128 11.84 19.37 -0.27
C LYS A 128 10.46 18.81 -0.58
N ARG A 129 10.32 18.17 -1.73
CA ARG A 129 9.03 17.67 -2.18
C ARG A 129 9.16 16.30 -2.83
N ALA A 130 8.37 15.35 -2.35
CA ALA A 130 8.46 13.97 -2.75
C ALA A 130 7.14 13.42 -3.28
N LEU A 131 7.22 12.48 -4.23
CA LEU A 131 6.18 11.52 -4.56
C LEU A 131 6.46 10.20 -3.83
N VAL A 132 5.50 9.72 -3.06
CA VAL A 132 5.51 8.39 -2.46
C VAL A 132 4.44 7.57 -3.15
N ILE A 133 4.84 6.47 -3.77
CA ILE A 133 3.98 5.67 -4.63
C ILE A 133 3.97 4.23 -4.15
N GLY A 134 2.80 3.61 -4.09
CA GLY A 134 2.63 2.16 -4.01
C GLY A 134 1.98 1.69 -5.31
N ALA A 135 2.61 0.78 -6.04
CA ALA A 135 2.12 0.32 -7.34
C ALA A 135 2.42 -1.15 -7.56
N GLU A 136 1.44 -1.90 -8.07
CA GLU A 136 1.56 -3.33 -8.27
C GLU A 136 0.79 -3.81 -9.50
N THR A 137 1.40 -4.73 -10.25
CA THR A 137 0.75 -5.65 -11.19
C THR A 137 0.81 -7.07 -10.63
N PHE A 138 0.22 -7.26 -9.47
CA PHE A 138 0.31 -8.50 -8.69
C PHE A 138 -0.26 -9.71 -9.43
N SER A 139 -1.22 -9.46 -10.33
CA SER A 139 -1.81 -10.46 -11.22
C SER A 139 -0.78 -11.22 -12.06
N ARG A 140 0.40 -10.62 -12.31
CA ARG A 140 1.49 -11.16 -13.13
C ARG A 140 2.31 -12.26 -12.43
N ILE A 141 2.22 -12.35 -11.11
CA ILE A 141 2.93 -13.32 -10.28
C ILE A 141 1.97 -14.32 -9.63
N LEU A 142 0.69 -14.35 -10.03
CA LEU A 142 -0.28 -15.33 -9.54
C LEU A 142 -0.23 -16.63 -10.36
N ASP A 143 -0.33 -17.74 -9.65
CA ASP A 143 -0.71 -19.01 -10.24
C ASP A 143 -2.24 -19.05 -10.36
N TRP A 144 -2.76 -18.80 -11.54
CA TRP A 144 -4.20 -18.73 -11.79
C TRP A 144 -4.93 -20.06 -11.62
N SER A 145 -4.20 -21.17 -11.43
CA SER A 145 -4.76 -22.46 -11.05
C SER A 145 -4.86 -22.68 -9.54
N ASP A 146 -4.17 -21.83 -8.74
CA ASP A 146 -4.21 -21.89 -7.28
C ASP A 146 -5.32 -20.98 -6.72
N ARG A 147 -6.50 -21.55 -6.46
CA ARG A 147 -7.62 -20.81 -5.89
C ARG A 147 -7.37 -20.21 -4.50
N THR A 148 -6.31 -20.62 -3.81
CA THR A 148 -5.98 -20.09 -2.49
C THR A 148 -5.33 -18.73 -2.53
N THR A 149 -4.79 -18.35 -3.68
CA THR A 149 -4.09 -17.08 -3.92
C THR A 149 -4.72 -16.24 -5.03
N CYS A 150 -5.09 -16.82 -6.17
CA CYS A 150 -5.57 -16.06 -7.33
C CYS A 150 -6.87 -15.27 -7.08
N VAL A 151 -7.68 -15.68 -6.11
CA VAL A 151 -8.93 -14.98 -5.74
C VAL A 151 -8.71 -13.73 -4.87
N LEU A 152 -7.48 -13.52 -4.37
CA LEU A 152 -7.20 -12.47 -3.38
C LEU A 152 -6.73 -11.17 -4.00
N PHE A 153 -5.84 -11.25 -5.00
CA PHE A 153 -5.04 -10.12 -5.41
C PHE A 153 -5.60 -9.40 -6.64
N GLY A 154 -5.29 -8.11 -6.72
CA GLY A 154 -5.57 -7.23 -7.83
C GLY A 154 -4.41 -6.28 -8.09
N ASP A 155 -4.54 -5.48 -9.15
CA ASP A 155 -3.56 -4.51 -9.62
C ASP A 155 -4.03 -3.09 -9.35
N GLY A 156 -3.08 -2.18 -9.16
CA GLY A 156 -3.40 -0.77 -8.98
C GLY A 156 -2.20 0.03 -8.50
N ALA A 157 -2.37 1.34 -8.44
CA ALA A 157 -1.39 2.27 -7.90
C ALA A 157 -2.05 3.41 -7.13
N GLY A 158 -1.36 3.88 -6.10
CA GLY A 158 -1.73 5.11 -5.41
C GLY A 158 -0.48 5.90 -5.03
N ALA A 159 -0.62 7.22 -4.99
CA ALA A 159 0.47 8.14 -4.74
C ALA A 159 0.08 9.27 -3.79
N LEU A 160 1.04 9.73 -2.99
CA LEU A 160 0.97 10.94 -2.18
C LEU A 160 2.04 11.93 -2.61
N VAL A 161 1.70 13.23 -2.60
CA VAL A 161 2.67 14.32 -2.66
C VAL A 161 2.95 14.80 -1.25
N LEU A 162 4.21 14.69 -0.82
CA LEU A 162 4.69 15.18 0.47
C LEU A 162 5.59 16.41 0.28
N GLU A 163 5.54 17.33 1.23
CA GLU A 163 6.41 18.51 1.25
C GLU A 163 6.94 18.73 2.66
N ALA A 164 8.25 19.01 2.75
CA ALA A 164 8.89 19.42 3.98
C ALA A 164 8.45 20.84 4.35
N GLN A 165 7.87 21.00 5.52
CA GLN A 165 7.44 22.29 6.06
C GLN A 165 7.86 22.41 7.53
N PRO A 166 8.39 23.57 7.98
CA PRO A 166 8.61 23.80 9.39
C PRO A 166 7.33 23.63 10.20
N GLN A 167 7.43 22.93 11.32
CA GLN A 167 6.32 22.70 12.24
C GLN A 167 6.83 22.96 13.69
N PRO A 168 5.95 23.30 14.64
CA PRO A 168 6.30 23.53 16.03
C PRO A 168 6.96 22.34 16.76
N GLY A 169 6.79 21.11 16.28
CA GLY A 169 7.27 19.88 16.92
C GLY A 169 6.29 19.35 17.99
N THR A 170 5.01 19.61 17.82
CA THR A 170 3.95 19.15 18.73
C THR A 170 3.17 17.99 18.13
N ARG A 171 2.40 17.30 18.93
CA ARG A 171 1.51 16.23 18.45
C ARG A 171 0.37 16.75 17.57
N GLU A 172 0.13 18.07 17.54
CA GLU A 172 -0.89 18.71 16.70
C GLU A 172 -0.36 19.10 15.30
N ASP A 173 0.92 18.84 15.03
CA ASP A 173 1.54 19.12 13.74
C ASP A 173 0.85 18.34 12.61
N ARG A 174 0.89 18.91 11.39
CA ARG A 174 0.37 18.26 10.19
C ARG A 174 1.41 17.36 9.53
N GLY A 175 0.93 16.38 8.78
CA GLY A 175 1.79 15.44 8.08
C GLY A 175 2.08 14.19 8.90
N ILE A 176 3.20 13.53 8.62
CA ILE A 176 3.57 12.29 9.28
C ILE A 176 4.08 12.63 10.70
N LEU A 177 3.39 12.14 11.72
CA LEU A 177 3.75 12.35 13.11
C LEU A 177 4.80 11.32 13.56
N THR A 178 4.56 10.05 13.24
CA THR A 178 5.48 8.94 13.54
C THR A 178 5.30 7.79 12.56
N THR A 179 6.35 6.99 12.41
CA THR A 179 6.33 5.74 11.65
C THR A 179 7.14 4.69 12.39
N HIS A 180 6.67 3.45 12.37
CA HIS A 180 7.33 2.31 13.00
C HIS A 180 7.38 1.14 12.04
N LEU A 181 8.57 0.54 11.89
CA LEU A 181 8.80 -0.60 11.00
C LEU A 181 9.39 -1.77 11.75
N ARG A 182 9.04 -2.98 11.33
CA ARG A 182 9.54 -4.24 11.86
C ARG A 182 9.72 -5.26 10.73
N ALA A 183 10.62 -6.19 10.93
CA ALA A 183 10.79 -7.37 10.07
C ALA A 183 11.19 -8.59 10.90
N ASP A 184 10.71 -9.76 10.49
CA ASP A 184 11.13 -11.05 11.03
C ASP A 184 11.33 -12.07 9.89
N GLY A 185 12.57 -12.24 9.45
CA GLY A 185 12.94 -13.13 8.37
C GLY A 185 12.75 -14.64 8.65
N ARG A 186 12.45 -15.03 9.89
CA ARG A 186 12.11 -16.43 10.22
C ARG A 186 10.83 -16.90 9.52
N HIS A 187 9.97 -15.95 9.15
CA HIS A 187 8.70 -16.20 8.48
C HIS A 187 8.77 -16.11 6.94
N ARG A 188 9.98 -15.91 6.34
CA ARG A 188 10.13 -15.67 4.89
C ARG A 188 9.49 -16.73 3.98
N ALA A 189 9.37 -17.96 4.45
CA ALA A 189 8.78 -19.07 3.68
C ALA A 189 7.25 -19.15 3.77
N LYS A 190 6.59 -18.22 4.49
CA LYS A 190 5.13 -18.25 4.70
C LYS A 190 4.35 -17.47 3.64
N LEU A 191 5.01 -16.48 3.02
CA LEU A 191 4.44 -15.66 1.95
C LEU A 191 5.60 -15.16 1.09
N TYR A 192 5.75 -15.71 -0.11
CA TYR A 192 6.88 -15.44 -0.99
C TYR A 192 6.54 -15.74 -2.46
N VAL A 193 7.39 -15.29 -3.37
CA VAL A 193 7.38 -15.72 -4.77
C VAL A 193 8.50 -16.74 -4.96
N ASP A 194 8.21 -17.89 -5.59
CA ASP A 194 9.14 -19.00 -5.72
C ASP A 194 10.17 -18.82 -6.84
N GLY A 195 10.22 -17.65 -7.47
CA GLY A 195 11.18 -17.27 -8.50
C GLY A 195 12.01 -16.05 -8.16
N GLY A 196 13.03 -15.82 -8.97
CA GLY A 196 13.89 -14.64 -8.88
C GLY A 196 15.09 -14.72 -9.80
N PRO A 197 15.68 -13.58 -10.21
CA PRO A 197 16.79 -13.53 -11.16
C PRO A 197 18.03 -14.27 -10.66
N SER A 198 18.28 -14.28 -9.35
CA SER A 198 19.44 -14.94 -8.75
C SER A 198 19.20 -16.40 -8.38
N SER A 199 17.97 -16.81 -8.11
CA SER A 199 17.64 -18.16 -7.64
C SER A 199 17.27 -19.09 -8.79
N THR A 200 16.16 -18.81 -9.46
CA THR A 200 15.57 -19.68 -10.48
C THR A 200 15.73 -19.15 -11.90
N GLN A 201 16.17 -17.89 -12.06
CA GLN A 201 16.25 -17.16 -13.33
C GLN A 201 14.88 -17.05 -14.04
N SER A 202 13.82 -17.03 -13.24
CA SER A 202 12.42 -16.89 -13.68
C SER A 202 11.67 -15.97 -12.72
N VAL A 203 10.49 -15.49 -13.12
CA VAL A 203 9.64 -14.64 -12.26
C VAL A 203 9.08 -15.45 -11.08
N GLY A 204 8.65 -16.70 -11.32
CA GLY A 204 7.99 -17.54 -10.33
C GLY A 204 6.55 -17.15 -10.04
N HIS A 205 5.95 -17.81 -9.05
CA HIS A 205 4.58 -17.56 -8.62
C HIS A 205 4.51 -17.34 -7.12
N LEU A 206 3.50 -16.58 -6.71
CA LEU A 206 3.19 -16.37 -5.32
C LEU A 206 2.82 -17.69 -4.63
N ARG A 207 3.40 -17.91 -3.45
CA ARG A 207 3.10 -19.02 -2.55
C ARG A 207 2.74 -18.47 -1.17
N MET A 208 1.67 -18.99 -0.56
CA MET A 208 1.18 -18.47 0.71
C MET A 208 0.63 -19.57 1.62
N GLU A 209 1.12 -19.60 2.85
CA GLU A 209 0.51 -20.36 3.94
C GLU A 209 -0.54 -19.48 4.66
N GLY A 210 -1.72 -19.30 4.07
CA GLY A 210 -2.70 -18.30 4.50
C GLY A 210 -3.11 -18.38 5.98
N ARG A 211 -3.17 -19.59 6.58
CA ARG A 211 -3.48 -19.78 8.01
C ARG A 211 -2.38 -19.22 8.91
N GLU A 212 -1.10 -19.44 8.55
CA GLU A 212 0.04 -18.93 9.30
C GLU A 212 0.15 -17.40 9.16
N VAL A 213 -0.05 -16.87 7.96
CA VAL A 213 -0.11 -15.41 7.74
C VAL A 213 -1.18 -14.78 8.63
N PHE A 214 -2.41 -15.33 8.62
CA PHE A 214 -3.51 -14.82 9.44
C PHE A 214 -3.22 -14.88 10.95
N LYS A 215 -2.63 -15.99 11.43
CA LYS A 215 -2.29 -16.19 12.83
C LYS A 215 -1.34 -15.12 13.38
N HIS A 216 -0.38 -14.68 12.57
CA HIS A 216 0.62 -13.70 12.98
C HIS A 216 0.15 -12.25 12.76
N ALA A 217 -0.68 -12.00 11.74
CA ALA A 217 -1.02 -10.66 11.28
C ALA A 217 -1.55 -9.76 12.40
N VAL A 218 -2.62 -10.16 13.08
CA VAL A 218 -3.28 -9.33 14.10
C VAL A 218 -2.35 -8.97 15.26
N ALA A 219 -1.48 -9.88 15.68
CA ALA A 219 -0.54 -9.62 16.78
C ALA A 219 0.57 -8.64 16.35
N MET A 220 1.16 -8.84 15.17
CA MET A 220 2.24 -7.99 14.63
C MET A 220 1.74 -6.57 14.35
N ILE A 221 0.54 -6.45 13.78
CA ILE A 221 -0.11 -5.17 13.51
C ILE A 221 -0.33 -4.39 14.81
N THR A 222 -0.86 -5.05 15.84
CA THR A 222 -1.13 -4.40 17.13
C THR A 222 0.14 -3.88 17.80
N ASP A 223 1.21 -4.68 17.81
CA ASP A 223 2.50 -4.34 18.40
C ASP A 223 3.06 -3.01 17.86
N VAL A 224 3.07 -2.85 16.55
CA VAL A 224 3.64 -1.65 15.91
C VAL A 224 2.73 -0.42 16.03
N ILE A 225 1.43 -0.61 16.24
CA ILE A 225 0.49 0.48 16.50
C ILE A 225 0.61 0.97 17.95
N GLU A 226 0.80 0.07 18.90
CA GLU A 226 1.07 0.44 20.29
C GLU A 226 2.32 1.32 20.41
N ASP A 227 3.36 1.04 19.61
CA ASP A 227 4.54 1.90 19.55
C ASP A 227 4.23 3.30 19.00
N ALA A 228 3.37 3.41 17.99
CA ALA A 228 2.93 4.70 17.46
C ALA A 228 2.14 5.51 18.50
N PHE A 229 1.28 4.86 19.27
CA PHE A 229 0.55 5.50 20.37
C PHE A 229 1.49 5.95 21.50
N LYS A 230 2.43 5.11 21.92
CA LYS A 230 3.45 5.47 22.92
C LYS A 230 4.30 6.66 22.48
N ALA A 231 4.70 6.70 21.21
CA ALA A 231 5.54 7.78 20.67
C ALA A 231 4.83 9.13 20.58
N THR A 232 3.50 9.14 20.43
CA THR A 232 2.73 10.37 20.20
C THR A 232 1.84 10.77 21.37
N GLY A 233 1.58 9.85 22.30
CA GLY A 233 0.63 10.05 23.40
C GLY A 233 -0.83 10.03 22.96
N TYR A 234 -1.12 9.60 21.73
CA TYR A 234 -2.47 9.31 21.26
C TYR A 234 -2.91 7.90 21.66
N SER A 235 -4.19 7.65 21.54
CA SER A 235 -4.85 6.36 21.79
C SER A 235 -5.76 6.00 20.61
N ALA A 236 -6.37 4.82 20.65
CA ALA A 236 -7.34 4.40 19.66
C ALA A 236 -8.57 5.32 19.60
N ASP A 237 -8.97 5.92 20.74
CA ASP A 237 -10.11 6.83 20.82
C ASP A 237 -9.88 8.14 20.04
N ASP A 238 -8.61 8.59 19.98
CA ASP A 238 -8.21 9.82 19.29
C ASP A 238 -8.20 9.67 17.76
N ILE A 239 -8.16 8.42 17.25
CA ILE A 239 -8.10 8.16 15.82
C ILE A 239 -9.44 8.52 15.16
N ASP A 240 -9.38 9.40 14.15
CA ASP A 240 -10.54 9.69 13.31
C ASP A 240 -10.78 8.58 12.29
N TRP A 241 -9.70 8.12 11.63
CA TRP A 241 -9.78 7.10 10.60
C TRP A 241 -8.65 6.08 10.68
N PHE A 242 -9.01 4.81 10.58
CA PHE A 242 -8.10 3.70 10.43
C PHE A 242 -8.11 3.25 8.97
N VAL A 243 -6.96 3.37 8.28
CA VAL A 243 -6.77 2.98 6.88
C VAL A 243 -5.73 1.85 6.82
N PRO A 244 -6.14 0.61 7.11
CA PRO A 244 -5.27 -0.55 7.09
C PRO A 244 -4.95 -1.00 5.68
N HIS A 245 -3.90 -1.81 5.55
CA HIS A 245 -3.68 -2.63 4.37
C HIS A 245 -4.91 -3.49 4.06
N GLN A 246 -5.37 -3.45 2.83
CA GLN A 246 -6.58 -4.14 2.35
C GLN A 246 -6.29 -5.60 1.97
N ALA A 247 -5.76 -6.39 2.92
CA ALA A 247 -5.40 -7.77 2.67
C ALA A 247 -6.62 -8.69 2.55
N ASN A 248 -7.50 -8.55 3.53
CA ASN A 248 -8.64 -9.44 3.76
C ASN A 248 -9.53 -8.81 4.85
N LYS A 249 -10.82 -8.75 4.61
CA LYS A 249 -11.77 -8.12 5.55
C LYS A 249 -11.68 -8.69 6.96
N ARG A 250 -11.45 -10.00 7.11
CA ARG A 250 -11.35 -10.65 8.43
C ARG A 250 -10.13 -10.19 9.22
N ILE A 251 -8.99 -9.91 8.55
CA ILE A 251 -7.79 -9.35 9.20
C ILE A 251 -8.07 -7.92 9.62
N ILE A 252 -8.67 -7.12 8.74
CA ILE A 252 -9.03 -5.72 9.02
C ILE A 252 -9.96 -5.63 10.23
N ASP A 253 -11.06 -6.39 10.22
CA ASP A 253 -12.04 -6.42 11.32
C ASP A 253 -11.38 -6.90 12.63
N GLY A 254 -10.54 -7.95 12.56
CA GLY A 254 -9.82 -8.48 13.72
C GLY A 254 -8.84 -7.49 14.33
N SER A 255 -8.11 -6.74 13.51
CA SER A 255 -7.17 -5.71 13.96
C SER A 255 -7.91 -4.53 14.57
N ALA A 256 -8.95 -4.02 13.93
CA ALA A 256 -9.77 -2.94 14.46
C ALA A 256 -10.41 -3.31 15.81
N HIS A 257 -10.99 -4.51 15.91
CA HIS A 257 -11.58 -5.02 17.15
C HIS A 257 -10.54 -5.11 18.29
N LYS A 258 -9.36 -5.66 18.01
CA LYS A 258 -8.30 -5.79 19.01
C LYS A 258 -7.77 -4.44 19.48
N LEU A 259 -7.75 -3.43 18.62
CA LEU A 259 -7.33 -2.06 18.93
C LEU A 259 -8.43 -1.23 19.63
N GLY A 260 -9.67 -1.72 19.67
CA GLY A 260 -10.83 -0.96 20.15
C GLY A 260 -11.29 0.14 19.19
N ILE A 261 -10.90 0.09 17.91
CA ILE A 261 -11.33 1.06 16.91
C ILE A 261 -12.73 0.69 16.41
N ALA A 262 -13.65 1.63 16.47
CA ALA A 262 -15.03 1.45 16.04
C ALA A 262 -15.11 1.16 14.52
N PRO A 263 -15.96 0.19 14.08
CA PRO A 263 -16.02 -0.23 12.68
C PRO A 263 -16.30 0.91 11.69
N GLU A 264 -17.06 1.92 12.09
CA GLU A 264 -17.38 3.11 11.28
C GLU A 264 -16.18 4.02 11.01
N LYS A 265 -15.10 3.89 11.77
CA LYS A 265 -13.83 4.59 11.55
C LYS A 265 -12.87 3.81 10.65
N VAL A 266 -13.23 2.61 10.19
CA VAL A 266 -12.37 1.75 9.39
C VAL A 266 -12.67 1.94 7.90
N VAL A 267 -11.65 2.27 7.12
CA VAL A 267 -11.78 2.37 5.67
C VAL A 267 -11.66 0.98 5.05
N ILE A 268 -12.66 0.58 4.28
CA ILE A 268 -12.74 -0.71 3.58
C ILE A 268 -12.86 -0.45 2.08
N THR A 269 -11.97 -1.02 1.30
CA THR A 269 -12.00 -1.01 -0.18
C THR A 269 -11.63 -2.37 -0.77
N VAL A 270 -11.29 -3.33 0.08
CA VAL A 270 -10.90 -4.69 -0.32
C VAL A 270 -11.98 -5.41 -1.12
N ASP A 271 -13.25 -5.06 -0.89
CA ASP A 271 -14.40 -5.61 -1.61
C ASP A 271 -14.37 -5.29 -3.11
N ARG A 272 -13.84 -4.13 -3.50
CA ARG A 272 -13.82 -3.60 -4.87
C ARG A 272 -12.44 -3.68 -5.54
N HIS A 273 -11.38 -3.61 -4.77
CA HIS A 273 -10.01 -3.57 -5.31
C HIS A 273 -9.26 -4.89 -5.14
N GLY A 274 -9.76 -5.80 -4.28
CA GLY A 274 -8.98 -6.93 -3.82
C GLY A 274 -7.76 -6.48 -2.99
N ASN A 275 -6.81 -7.39 -2.83
CA ASN A 275 -5.52 -7.09 -2.22
C ASN A 275 -4.54 -6.58 -3.29
N THR A 276 -4.25 -5.31 -3.31
CA THR A 276 -3.31 -4.67 -4.24
C THR A 276 -1.92 -4.44 -3.61
N SER A 277 -1.56 -5.25 -2.60
CA SER A 277 -0.24 -5.21 -1.92
C SER A 277 0.15 -3.78 -1.49
N ALA A 278 1.29 -3.25 -1.95
CA ALA A 278 1.76 -1.91 -1.57
C ALA A 278 0.83 -0.76 -2.03
N ALA A 279 0.00 -0.97 -3.04
CA ALA A 279 -0.95 0.05 -3.52
C ALA A 279 -2.20 0.17 -2.64
N SER A 280 -2.49 -0.80 -1.77
CA SER A 280 -3.79 -0.90 -1.09
C SER A 280 -4.08 0.27 -0.14
N ILE A 281 -3.09 0.71 0.64
CA ILE A 281 -3.25 1.84 1.57
C ILE A 281 -3.50 3.15 0.82
N PRO A 282 -2.67 3.56 -0.16
CA PRO A 282 -2.92 4.83 -0.85
C PRO A 282 -4.21 4.81 -1.68
N LEU A 283 -4.65 3.65 -2.21
CA LEU A 283 -5.96 3.48 -2.84
C LEU A 283 -7.09 3.72 -1.83
N ALA A 284 -7.06 3.06 -0.66
CA ALA A 284 -8.07 3.22 0.38
C ALA A 284 -8.08 4.64 0.96
N LEU A 285 -6.91 5.24 1.15
CA LEU A 285 -6.78 6.62 1.63
C LEU A 285 -7.43 7.61 0.65
N PHE A 286 -7.13 7.48 -0.66
CA PHE A 286 -7.74 8.32 -1.69
C PHE A 286 -9.26 8.19 -1.73
N ASP A 287 -9.79 6.97 -1.61
CA ASP A 287 -11.22 6.70 -1.59
C ASP A 287 -11.90 7.51 -0.48
N ALA A 288 -11.37 7.41 0.75
CA ALA A 288 -11.91 8.12 1.91
C ALA A 288 -11.70 9.64 1.88
N VAL A 289 -10.67 10.12 1.17
CA VAL A 289 -10.47 11.56 0.94
C VAL A 289 -11.43 12.07 -0.12
N SER A 290 -11.63 11.34 -1.21
CA SER A 290 -12.46 11.77 -2.34
C SER A 290 -13.95 11.85 -1.98
N ASP A 291 -14.44 10.94 -1.13
CA ASP A 291 -15.82 10.94 -0.63
C ASP A 291 -16.01 11.82 0.64
N ARG A 292 -14.96 12.54 1.06
CA ARG A 292 -14.93 13.46 2.18
C ARG A 292 -15.14 12.85 3.57
N ARG A 293 -14.98 11.55 3.73
CA ARG A 293 -14.82 10.94 5.04
C ARG A 293 -13.59 11.52 5.73
N ILE A 294 -12.43 11.44 5.07
CA ILE A 294 -11.20 12.08 5.56
C ILE A 294 -11.16 13.55 5.16
N ARG A 295 -10.92 14.42 6.14
CA ARG A 295 -10.84 15.89 5.99
C ARG A 295 -9.55 16.41 6.59
N ARG A 296 -9.14 17.62 6.17
CA ARG A 296 -7.96 18.29 6.74
C ARG A 296 -8.08 18.41 8.26
N GLY A 297 -7.02 17.99 8.96
CA GLY A 297 -6.95 17.93 10.42
C GLY A 297 -7.26 16.57 11.03
N ASN A 298 -7.88 15.63 10.29
CA ASN A 298 -8.15 14.30 10.81
C ASN A 298 -6.85 13.55 11.16
N LEU A 299 -6.88 12.82 12.27
CA LEU A 299 -5.82 11.91 12.69
C LEU A 299 -6.06 10.54 12.08
N ILE A 300 -5.10 10.09 11.27
CA ILE A 300 -5.21 8.87 10.48
C ILE A 300 -4.15 7.87 10.91
N LEU A 301 -4.58 6.67 11.22
CA LEU A 301 -3.71 5.53 11.47
C LEU A 301 -3.63 4.67 10.21
N LEU A 302 -2.42 4.46 9.70
CA LEU A 302 -2.10 3.52 8.63
C LEU A 302 -1.36 2.33 9.23
N GLU A 303 -1.61 1.14 8.69
CA GLU A 303 -0.83 -0.05 9.03
C GLU A 303 -0.79 -1.04 7.90
N ALA A 304 0.26 -1.85 7.87
CA ALA A 304 0.38 -2.97 6.95
C ALA A 304 1.28 -4.07 7.50
N MET A 305 0.97 -5.29 7.08
CA MET A 305 1.84 -6.46 7.24
C MET A 305 1.91 -7.21 5.91
N GLY A 306 3.08 -7.73 5.57
CA GLY A 306 3.32 -8.45 4.32
C GLY A 306 4.36 -9.53 4.41
N GLY A 307 4.68 -10.11 3.24
CA GLY A 307 5.73 -11.12 3.11
C GLY A 307 7.05 -10.67 3.72
N GLY A 308 7.77 -11.62 4.26
CA GLY A 308 9.05 -11.38 4.91
C GLY A 308 9.20 -12.09 6.27
N PHE A 309 8.39 -11.99 7.34
CA PHE A 309 7.36 -10.94 7.41
C PHE A 309 7.97 -9.56 7.60
N THR A 310 7.30 -8.58 7.03
CA THR A 310 7.55 -7.17 7.28
C THR A 310 6.23 -6.51 7.70
N TRP A 311 6.28 -5.57 8.66
CA TRP A 311 5.08 -4.83 9.07
C TRP A 311 5.44 -3.43 9.54
N GLY A 312 4.46 -2.56 9.60
CA GLY A 312 4.66 -1.20 10.03
C GLY A 312 3.39 -0.43 10.23
N SER A 313 3.50 0.68 10.96
CA SER A 313 2.44 1.66 11.14
C SER A 313 2.94 3.07 10.85
N ALA A 314 2.02 3.94 10.48
CA ALA A 314 2.23 5.37 10.39
C ALA A 314 1.03 6.10 10.98
N LEU A 315 1.30 7.10 11.79
CA LEU A 315 0.30 8.02 12.29
C LEU A 315 0.52 9.37 11.63
N LEU A 316 -0.51 9.90 11.01
CA LEU A 316 -0.42 11.17 10.31
C LEU A 316 -1.66 12.04 10.57
N ARG A 317 -1.47 13.36 10.53
CA ARG A 317 -2.56 14.33 10.51
C ARG A 317 -2.72 14.87 9.09
N TRP A 318 -3.91 14.61 8.53
CA TRP A 318 -4.22 14.94 7.14
C TRP A 318 -4.21 16.43 6.82
#